data_6096e75b301eec5a35133f09c858c011
#
_entry.id   6096e75b301eec5a35133f09c858c011
#
_cell.length_a   1.000
_cell.length_b   1.000
_cell.length_c   1.000
_cell.angle_alpha   90.00
_cell.angle_beta   90.00
_cell.angle_gamma   90.00
#
_symmetry.space_group_name_H-M   'P 1'
#
loop_
_entity.id
_entity.type
_entity.pdbx_description
1 polymer ?
#
loop_
_entity_poly.entity_id
_entity_poly.type
_entity_poly.pdbx_seq_one_letter_code
_entity_poly.pdbx_strand_id
1 'polypeptide(L)'
;MIKLNNILLEVATGDCYQAAGRLMTKLRGDHTLVHGMVNGQGALEGKRFGHAWVETNDTVLDHSNGKKLEVPKDLYYAIGGCRKEDNKYYNTDEPLKWILKAKHWGPWEMS
;
A
#
# COMPACT_ATOMS: atom_id res chain seq x y z
N MET A 1 -20.92 -12.37 -5.17
CA MET A 1 -20.17 -11.43 -5.76
C MET A 1 -20.02 -10.13 -5.10
N ILE A 2 -20.33 -10.13 -3.87
CA ILE A 2 -19.99 -9.03 -2.99
C ILE A 2 -18.54 -8.66 -3.09
N LYS A 3 -17.70 -9.65 -3.31
CA LYS A 3 -16.25 -9.43 -3.34
C LYS A 3 -15.78 -8.46 -4.40
N LEU A 4 -16.42 -8.49 -5.57
CA LEU A 4 -16.03 -7.59 -6.63
C LEU A 4 -16.35 -6.15 -6.26
N ASN A 5 -17.54 -5.92 -5.73
CA ASN A 5 -17.92 -4.59 -5.29
C ASN A 5 -17.04 -4.10 -4.16
N ASN A 6 -16.69 -5.01 -3.22
CA ASN A 6 -15.81 -4.63 -2.12
C ASN A 6 -14.44 -4.22 -2.62
N ILE A 7 -13.90 -4.94 -3.60
CA ILE A 7 -12.61 -4.59 -4.17
C ILE A 7 -12.64 -3.20 -4.80
N LEU A 8 -13.69 -2.93 -5.57
CA LEU A 8 -13.83 -1.62 -6.21
C LEU A 8 -13.98 -0.50 -5.20
N LEU A 9 -14.78 -0.73 -4.15
CA LEU A 9 -14.97 0.27 -3.11
C LEU A 9 -13.69 0.54 -2.35
N GLU A 10 -12.96 -0.50 -2.02
CA GLU A 10 -11.73 -0.33 -1.25
C GLU A 10 -10.67 0.42 -2.02
N VAL A 11 -10.52 0.14 -3.29
CA VAL A 11 -9.59 0.89 -4.13
C VAL A 11 -10.04 2.34 -4.21
N ALA A 12 -11.33 2.57 -4.41
CA ALA A 12 -11.85 3.93 -4.55
C ALA A 12 -11.75 4.73 -3.26
N THR A 13 -11.89 4.07 -2.10
CA THR A 13 -11.86 4.76 -0.81
C THR A 13 -10.46 4.93 -0.25
N GLY A 14 -9.47 4.27 -0.84
CA GLY A 14 -8.10 4.38 -0.36
C GLY A 14 -7.82 3.61 0.92
N ASP A 15 -8.55 2.52 1.15
CA ASP A 15 -8.37 1.70 2.36
C ASP A 15 -6.94 1.20 2.51
N CYS A 16 -6.25 0.94 1.41
CA CYS A 16 -4.89 0.44 1.46
C CYS A 16 -3.93 1.42 2.13
N TYR A 17 -4.13 2.72 1.95
CA TYR A 17 -3.29 3.72 2.60
C TYR A 17 -3.50 3.70 4.11
N GLN A 18 -4.74 3.61 4.54
CA GLN A 18 -5.03 3.54 5.96
C GLN A 18 -4.48 2.25 6.57
N ALA A 19 -4.69 1.12 5.91
CA ALA A 19 -4.21 -0.17 6.41
C ALA A 19 -2.69 -0.18 6.54
N ALA A 20 -1.97 0.31 5.53
CA ALA A 20 -0.52 0.35 5.57
C ALA A 20 -0.02 1.33 6.62
N GLY A 21 -0.66 2.50 6.73
CA GLY A 21 -0.29 3.49 7.74
C GLY A 21 -0.47 2.96 9.16
N ARG A 22 -1.58 2.30 9.41
CA ARG A 22 -1.82 1.69 10.72
C ARG A 22 -0.81 0.61 11.02
N LEU A 23 -0.48 -0.20 10.03
CA LEU A 23 0.51 -1.24 10.22
C LEU A 23 1.86 -0.65 10.61
N MET A 24 2.28 0.43 9.96
CA MET A 24 3.53 1.10 10.31
C MET A 24 3.57 1.55 11.77
N THR A 25 2.44 2.01 12.30
CA THR A 25 2.41 2.47 13.69
C THR A 25 2.51 1.33 14.70
N LYS A 26 2.20 0.12 14.27
CA LYS A 26 2.23 -1.05 15.15
C LYS A 26 3.55 -1.80 15.11
N LEU A 27 4.27 -1.71 14.00
CA LEU A 27 5.49 -2.47 13.82
C LEU A 27 6.66 -1.84 14.57
N ARG A 28 7.58 -2.68 14.98
CA ARG A 28 8.82 -2.26 15.62
C ARG A 28 9.96 -2.56 14.69
N GLY A 29 11.01 -1.74 14.73
CA GLY A 29 12.19 -1.96 13.91
C GLY A 29 12.10 -1.23 12.58
N ASP A 30 12.96 -1.63 11.68
CA ASP A 30 13.10 -0.93 10.41
C ASP A 30 12.09 -1.41 9.40
N HIS A 31 11.06 -0.61 9.22
CA HIS A 31 10.03 -0.86 8.22
C HIS A 31 9.87 0.39 7.36
N THR A 32 9.46 0.20 6.13
CA THR A 32 9.26 1.28 5.18
C THR A 32 7.82 1.23 4.67
N LEU A 33 7.14 2.36 4.76
CA LEU A 33 5.84 2.52 4.13
C LEU A 33 6.06 2.91 2.68
N VAL A 34 5.37 2.24 1.77
CA VAL A 34 5.50 2.52 0.34
C VAL A 34 4.17 2.96 -0.23
N HIS A 35 4.18 4.08 -0.92
CA HIS A 35 3.07 4.50 -1.77
C HIS A 35 3.53 4.33 -3.21
N GLY A 36 2.90 3.43 -3.92
CA GLY A 36 3.30 3.11 -5.28
C GLY A 36 2.11 2.89 -6.19
N MET A 37 2.37 2.27 -7.33
CA MET A 37 1.35 1.96 -8.32
C MET A 37 1.33 0.46 -8.55
N VAL A 38 0.14 -0.09 -8.68
CA VAL A 38 -0.03 -1.51 -8.96
C VAL A 38 -0.96 -1.71 -10.13
N ASN A 39 -0.81 -2.86 -10.77
CA ASN A 39 -1.74 -3.28 -11.81
C ASN A 39 -2.94 -3.93 -11.16
N GLY A 40 -4.13 -3.60 -11.66
CA GLY A 40 -5.34 -4.21 -11.16
C GLY A 40 -5.43 -5.69 -11.50
N GLN A 41 -6.19 -6.40 -10.71
CA GLN A 41 -6.43 -7.82 -10.87
C GLN A 41 -7.91 -8.04 -11.15
N GLY A 42 -8.24 -9.14 -11.81
CA GLY A 42 -9.64 -9.47 -12.06
C GLY A 42 -10.36 -8.40 -12.85
N ALA A 43 -11.39 -7.82 -12.27
CA ALA A 43 -12.20 -6.80 -12.94
C ALA A 43 -11.45 -5.52 -13.21
N LEU A 44 -10.34 -5.29 -12.51
CA LEU A 44 -9.52 -4.10 -12.68
C LEU A 44 -8.31 -4.35 -13.57
N GLU A 45 -8.25 -5.52 -14.22
CA GLU A 45 -7.14 -5.86 -15.07
C GLU A 45 -6.96 -4.81 -16.16
N GLY A 46 -5.70 -4.47 -16.44
CA GLY A 46 -5.37 -3.46 -17.42
C GLY A 46 -5.32 -2.04 -16.88
N LYS A 47 -5.69 -1.84 -15.63
CA LYS A 47 -5.65 -0.53 -15.02
C LYS A 47 -4.54 -0.45 -13.98
N ARG A 48 -3.92 0.72 -13.88
CA ARG A 48 -2.93 0.98 -12.83
C ARG A 48 -3.51 2.01 -11.89
N PHE A 49 -3.29 1.80 -10.59
CA PHE A 49 -3.80 2.74 -9.59
C PHE A 49 -2.88 2.78 -8.39
N GLY A 50 -3.04 3.83 -7.59
CA GLY A 50 -2.24 4.00 -6.39
C GLY A 50 -2.55 2.95 -5.33
N HIS A 51 -1.52 2.52 -4.63
CA HIS A 51 -1.64 1.50 -3.61
C HIS A 51 -0.56 1.71 -2.56
N ALA A 52 -0.78 1.18 -1.37
CA ALA A 52 0.17 1.31 -0.28
C ALA A 52 0.41 -0.03 0.38
N TRP A 53 1.65 -0.23 0.81
CA TRP A 53 2.04 -1.43 1.53
C TRP A 53 3.25 -1.12 2.40
N VAL A 54 3.68 -2.09 3.20
CA VAL A 54 4.85 -1.95 4.06
C VAL A 54 5.90 -2.94 3.60
N GLU A 55 7.16 -2.50 3.61
CA GLU A 55 8.28 -3.36 3.25
C GLU A 55 9.24 -3.53 4.40
N THR A 56 9.73 -4.74 4.56
CA THR A 56 10.94 -5.02 5.33
C THR A 56 12.06 -5.26 4.31
N ASN A 57 13.18 -5.86 4.72
CA ASN A 57 14.29 -6.08 3.80
C ASN A 57 13.89 -6.83 2.54
N ASP A 58 13.25 -7.98 2.70
CA ASP A 58 12.94 -8.87 1.57
C ASP A 58 11.46 -9.14 1.41
N THR A 59 10.62 -8.58 2.25
CA THR A 59 9.23 -8.98 2.38
C THR A 59 8.31 -7.78 2.25
N VAL A 60 7.16 -8.01 1.61
CA VAL A 60 6.07 -7.03 1.57
C VAL A 60 4.96 -7.49 2.50
N LEU A 61 4.47 -6.57 3.31
CA LEU A 61 3.32 -6.76 4.18
C LEU A 61 2.18 -5.92 3.64
N ASP A 62 1.12 -6.57 3.22
CA ASP A 62 -0.05 -5.88 2.66
C ASP A 62 -1.29 -6.28 3.43
N HIS A 63 -1.79 -5.37 4.25
CA HIS A 63 -2.96 -5.61 5.08
C HIS A 63 -4.22 -4.96 4.52
N SER A 64 -4.18 -4.51 3.28
CA SER A 64 -5.37 -3.93 2.67
C SER A 64 -6.48 -4.98 2.58
N ASN A 65 -7.72 -4.52 2.60
CA ASN A 65 -8.91 -5.38 2.49
C ASN A 65 -9.02 -6.40 3.63
N GLY A 66 -8.45 -6.10 4.78
CA GLY A 66 -8.49 -7.03 5.90
C GLY A 66 -7.55 -8.21 5.76
N LYS A 67 -6.71 -8.21 4.74
CA LYS A 67 -5.73 -9.28 4.54
C LYS A 67 -4.59 -9.16 5.52
N LYS A 68 -3.84 -10.25 5.65
CA LYS A 68 -2.57 -10.25 6.34
C LYS A 68 -1.57 -10.92 5.43
N LEU A 69 -1.35 -10.32 4.28
CA LEU A 69 -0.47 -10.87 3.26
C LEU A 69 0.98 -10.57 3.61
N GLU A 70 1.80 -11.59 3.55
CA GLU A 70 3.24 -11.46 3.76
C GLU A 70 3.93 -12.30 2.71
N VAL A 71 4.58 -11.65 1.75
CA VAL A 71 5.18 -12.35 0.60
C VAL A 71 6.54 -11.74 0.29
N PRO A 72 7.39 -12.51 -0.40
CA PRO A 72 8.67 -11.98 -0.86
C PRO A 72 8.46 -10.73 -1.72
N LYS A 73 9.32 -9.75 -1.54
CA LYS A 73 9.22 -8.48 -2.26
C LYS A 73 9.24 -8.67 -3.78
N ASP A 74 10.14 -9.52 -4.27
CA ASP A 74 10.25 -9.75 -5.70
C ASP A 74 8.96 -10.31 -6.29
N LEU A 75 8.33 -11.21 -5.56
CA LEU A 75 7.07 -11.80 -6.00
C LEU A 75 5.95 -10.76 -6.02
N TYR A 76 5.86 -9.96 -4.97
CA TYR A 76 4.85 -8.92 -4.88
C TYR A 76 4.98 -7.92 -6.05
N TYR A 77 6.20 -7.48 -6.31
CA TYR A 77 6.45 -6.54 -7.40
C TYR A 77 6.14 -7.15 -8.76
N ALA A 78 6.46 -8.41 -8.96
CA ALA A 78 6.18 -9.08 -10.22
C ALA A 78 4.69 -9.22 -10.46
N ILE A 79 3.95 -9.69 -9.46
CA ILE A 79 2.51 -9.90 -9.60
C ILE A 79 1.77 -8.57 -9.74
N GLY A 80 2.15 -7.58 -8.95
CA GLY A 80 1.49 -6.29 -8.95
C GLY A 80 1.95 -5.34 -10.05
N GLY A 81 2.99 -5.72 -10.80
CA GLY A 81 3.54 -4.81 -11.79
C GLY A 81 4.11 -3.55 -11.18
N CYS A 82 4.63 -3.66 -9.96
CA CYS A 82 5.17 -2.50 -9.26
C CYS A 82 6.50 -2.09 -9.84
N ARG A 83 6.75 -0.78 -9.85
CA ARG A 83 8.01 -0.23 -10.34
C ARG A 83 8.59 0.69 -9.28
N LYS A 84 9.87 0.55 -9.02
CA LYS A 84 10.53 1.37 -8.00
C LYS A 84 10.44 2.85 -8.33
N GLU A 85 10.52 3.21 -9.60
CA GLU A 85 10.45 4.61 -10.01
C GLU A 85 9.11 5.27 -9.72
N ASP A 86 8.06 4.46 -9.52
CA ASP A 86 6.73 4.99 -9.18
C ASP A 86 6.54 5.14 -7.68
N ASN A 87 7.47 4.66 -6.88
CA ASN A 87 7.27 4.56 -5.43
C ASN A 87 7.75 5.78 -4.67
N LYS A 88 7.03 6.10 -3.60
CA LYS A 88 7.49 7.01 -2.55
C LYS A 88 7.69 6.19 -1.29
N TYR A 89 8.83 6.38 -0.65
CA TYR A 89 9.22 5.60 0.52
C TYR A 89 9.21 6.48 1.76
N TYR A 90 8.63 5.96 2.83
CA TYR A 90 8.55 6.69 4.10
C TYR A 90 9.12 5.81 5.20
N ASN A 91 10.13 6.32 5.89
CA ASN A 91 10.79 5.59 6.99
C ASN A 91 9.89 5.56 8.22
N THR A 92 10.37 4.91 9.27
CA THR A 92 9.58 4.61 10.45
C THR A 92 8.83 5.81 11.04
N ASP A 93 9.47 6.98 11.09
CA ASP A 93 8.88 8.16 11.73
C ASP A 93 8.14 9.08 10.78
N GLU A 94 8.33 8.94 9.49
CA GLU A 94 7.76 9.86 8.53
C GLU A 94 6.26 9.78 8.37
N PRO A 95 5.65 8.56 8.39
CA PRO A 95 4.21 8.47 8.20
C PRO A 95 3.42 9.26 9.22
N LEU A 96 3.81 9.21 10.49
CA LEU A 96 3.08 9.94 11.51
C LEU A 96 3.14 11.46 11.27
N LYS A 97 4.30 11.96 10.88
CA LYS A 97 4.43 13.37 10.56
C LYS A 97 3.50 13.79 9.43
N TRP A 98 3.45 12.97 8.38
CA TRP A 98 2.57 13.25 7.24
C TRP A 98 1.10 13.17 7.62
N ILE A 99 0.73 12.17 8.42
CA ILE A 99 -0.65 12.01 8.86
C ILE A 99 -1.10 13.23 9.66
N LEU A 100 -0.25 13.68 10.58
CA LEU A 100 -0.58 14.82 11.42
C LEU A 100 -0.66 16.12 10.61
N LYS A 101 0.22 16.28 9.63
CA LYS A 101 0.25 17.47 8.80
C LYS A 101 -0.87 17.50 7.79
N ALA A 102 -1.09 16.40 7.09
CA ALA A 102 -2.05 16.34 5.99
C ALA A 102 -3.47 16.00 6.44
N LYS A 103 -3.62 15.43 7.63
CA LYS A 103 -4.91 15.03 8.19
C LYS A 103 -5.58 13.89 7.44
N HIS A 104 -4.79 13.09 6.72
CA HIS A 104 -5.30 11.88 6.06
C HIS A 104 -4.17 10.86 5.91
N TRP A 105 -4.54 9.64 5.55
CA TRP A 105 -3.62 8.51 5.50
C TRP A 105 -2.74 8.45 4.25
N GLY A 106 -3.02 9.28 3.27
CA GLY A 106 -2.27 9.31 2.03
C GLY A 106 -3.17 9.12 0.82
N PRO A 107 -2.63 9.21 -0.39
CA PRO A 107 -1.22 9.53 -0.65
C PRO A 107 -0.92 11.01 -0.38
N TRP A 108 0.34 11.31 -0.07
CA TRP A 108 0.73 12.67 0.30
C TRP A 108 1.52 13.39 -0.79
N GLU A 109 2.36 12.64 -1.51
CA GLU A 109 3.26 13.23 -2.50
C GLU A 109 3.00 12.74 -3.92
N MET A 110 2.04 11.89 -4.12
CA MET A 110 1.71 11.39 -5.45
C MET A 110 0.61 12.26 -6.04
N SER A 111 0.84 12.70 -7.24
CA SER A 111 -0.12 13.56 -7.93
C SER A 111 -0.86 12.82 -9.02
#